data_659ea5091245cf6bdc71b9dfbe9b1023
#
_entry.id   659ea5091245cf6bdc71b9dfbe9b1023
#
_cell.length_a   1.000
_cell.length_b   1.000
_cell.length_c   1.000
_cell.angle_alpha   90.00
_cell.angle_beta   90.00
_cell.angle_gamma   90.00
#
_symmetry.space_group_name_H-M   'P 1'
#
loop_
_entity.id
_entity.type
_entity.pdbx_description
1 polymer ?
#
loop_
_entity_poly.entity_id
_entity_poly.type
_entity_poly.pdbx_seq_one_letter_code
_entity_poly.pdbx_strand_id
1 'polypeptide(L)'
;LSASNDVVGKDAYRRQLVTMQSAKLLCGYVYSSAGAGESTADLVFGAHQLIAENGTMLAERRFEGGLLISEIDVQRLACERRRTQSLTEGAGDKPRDFQSFVLTEGVTKLTRHVSPMPFVPEGKEDRDARCREILLLASLGLKQRLEHTGAKCAVVGLSGGLDSTLAVLITGLAMKLLDRPLTDIVAVTMPCFGTTDRTRNNAVLLAEQMGATLRTVDISQSVRSHFRDIGHDPEDHSVT
;
A
#
# COMPACT_ATOMS: atom_id res chain seq x y z
N LEU A 1 7.03 8.39 -29.91
CA LEU A 1 7.81 7.84 -31.02
C LEU A 1 9.28 8.20 -30.84
N SER A 2 10.18 7.28 -31.19
CA SER A 2 11.61 7.45 -31.00
C SER A 2 12.40 6.73 -32.12
N ALA A 3 13.52 7.33 -32.53
CA ALA A 3 14.51 6.68 -33.38
C ALA A 3 15.79 6.35 -32.59
N SER A 4 15.62 5.80 -31.40
CA SER A 4 16.72 5.43 -30.52
C SER A 4 17.32 4.10 -30.95
N ASN A 5 18.59 4.11 -31.38
CA ASN A 5 19.33 2.89 -31.70
C ASN A 5 19.48 1.95 -30.50
N ASP A 6 19.69 0.68 -30.77
CA ASP A 6 19.92 -0.32 -29.73
C ASP A 6 21.41 -0.51 -29.43
N VAL A 7 21.70 -0.61 -28.13
CA VAL A 7 22.98 -0.96 -27.56
C VAL A 7 22.70 -1.96 -26.43
N VAL A 8 23.61 -2.87 -26.14
CA VAL A 8 23.49 -3.86 -25.07
C VAL A 8 23.16 -3.17 -23.74
N GLY A 9 22.09 -3.59 -23.08
CA GLY A 9 21.63 -3.04 -21.80
C GLY A 9 20.76 -1.79 -21.88
N LYS A 10 20.58 -1.17 -23.05
CA LYS A 10 19.77 0.03 -23.23
C LYS A 10 18.27 -0.22 -23.05
N ASP A 11 17.83 -1.46 -23.22
CA ASP A 11 16.46 -1.88 -22.96
C ASP A 11 16.05 -1.68 -21.51
N ALA A 12 16.91 -2.02 -20.56
CA ALA A 12 16.65 -1.82 -19.14
C ALA A 12 16.47 -0.33 -18.81
N TYR A 13 17.31 0.54 -19.38
CA TYR A 13 17.17 1.99 -19.25
C TYR A 13 15.85 2.50 -19.84
N ARG A 14 15.47 2.07 -21.05
CA ARG A 14 14.19 2.48 -21.67
C ARG A 14 12.99 2.02 -20.84
N ARG A 15 13.03 0.80 -20.33
CA ARG A 15 11.99 0.25 -19.46
C ARG A 15 11.81 1.10 -18.21
N GLN A 16 12.92 1.43 -17.52
CA GLN A 16 12.89 2.31 -16.36
C GLN A 16 12.37 3.71 -16.72
N LEU A 17 12.84 4.30 -17.81
CA LEU A 17 12.39 5.61 -18.25
C LEU A 17 10.88 5.66 -18.49
N VAL A 18 10.34 4.70 -19.23
CA VAL A 18 8.92 4.63 -19.58
C VAL A 18 8.05 4.40 -18.34
N THR A 19 8.43 3.45 -17.49
CA THR A 19 7.69 3.19 -16.25
C THR A 19 7.73 4.37 -15.28
N MET A 20 8.89 4.99 -15.09
CA MET A 20 9.04 6.15 -14.21
C MET A 20 8.26 7.37 -14.73
N GLN A 21 8.26 7.64 -16.04
CA GLN A 21 7.47 8.73 -16.61
C GLN A 21 5.97 8.46 -16.48
N SER A 22 5.53 7.23 -16.70
CA SER A 22 4.13 6.84 -16.53
C SER A 22 3.67 7.04 -15.07
N ALA A 23 4.51 6.70 -14.09
CA ALA A 23 4.26 6.91 -12.67
C ALA A 23 4.22 8.40 -12.30
N LYS A 24 5.26 9.14 -12.71
CA LYS A 24 5.40 10.58 -12.41
C LYS A 24 4.22 11.40 -12.95
N LEU A 25 3.74 11.05 -14.14
CA LEU A 25 2.67 11.78 -14.83
C LEU A 25 1.28 11.19 -14.54
N LEU A 26 1.20 10.08 -13.82
CA LEU A 26 -0.04 9.32 -13.58
C LEU A 26 -0.82 9.13 -14.90
N CYS A 27 -0.17 8.50 -15.88
CA CYS A 27 -0.73 8.34 -17.21
C CYS A 27 -0.44 6.96 -17.82
N GLY A 28 -1.16 6.63 -18.88
CA GLY A 28 -0.75 5.62 -19.84
C GLY A 28 0.39 6.18 -20.70
N TYR A 29 1.51 5.48 -20.75
CA TYR A 29 2.68 5.89 -21.54
C TYR A 29 2.97 4.82 -22.58
N VAL A 30 2.86 5.23 -23.84
CA VAL A 30 3.11 4.35 -25.00
C VAL A 30 4.39 4.80 -25.68
N TYR A 31 5.34 3.90 -25.76
CA TYR A 31 6.63 4.12 -26.42
C TYR A 31 6.77 3.19 -27.62
N SER A 32 7.18 3.73 -28.75
CA SER A 32 7.51 2.96 -29.95
C SER A 32 8.79 3.52 -30.56
N SER A 33 9.77 2.62 -30.77
CA SER A 33 11.05 2.96 -31.39
C SER A 33 11.14 2.44 -32.81
N ALA A 34 12.04 3.04 -33.58
CA ALA A 34 12.42 2.59 -34.90
C ALA A 34 12.81 1.09 -34.92
N GLY A 35 12.57 0.43 -36.01
CA GLY A 35 12.77 -1.00 -36.17
C GLY A 35 13.64 -1.39 -37.38
N ALA A 36 13.48 -2.61 -37.82
CA ALA A 36 14.20 -3.15 -38.97
C ALA A 36 13.92 -2.31 -40.23
N GLY A 37 14.97 -1.98 -40.99
CA GLY A 37 14.88 -1.16 -42.19
C GLY A 37 15.10 0.33 -41.99
N GLU A 38 15.16 0.83 -40.75
CA GLU A 38 15.44 2.26 -40.45
C GLU A 38 16.92 2.64 -40.67
N SER A 39 17.80 1.67 -40.67
CA SER A 39 19.20 1.85 -40.99
C SER A 39 19.76 0.67 -41.78
N THR A 40 20.61 0.97 -42.76
CA THR A 40 21.37 -0.01 -43.52
C THR A 40 22.89 0.09 -43.27
N ALA A 41 23.29 0.91 -42.25
CA ALA A 41 24.68 1.13 -41.91
C ALA A 41 24.99 0.61 -40.49
N ASP A 42 25.71 1.42 -39.69
CA ASP A 42 26.27 0.96 -38.41
C ASP A 42 25.29 0.91 -37.21
N LEU A 43 24.08 1.44 -37.41
CA LEU A 43 23.10 1.50 -36.34
C LEU A 43 22.10 0.34 -36.43
N VAL A 44 21.78 -0.24 -35.28
CA VAL A 44 20.72 -1.24 -35.15
C VAL A 44 19.55 -0.64 -34.38
N PHE A 45 18.35 -0.83 -34.91
CA PHE A 45 17.11 -0.43 -34.25
C PHE A 45 16.29 -1.69 -33.90
N GLY A 46 15.96 -1.82 -32.65
CA GLY A 46 15.36 -3.03 -32.10
C GLY A 46 13.83 -3.04 -32.08
N ALA A 47 13.14 -2.10 -32.71
CA ALA A 47 11.68 -2.00 -32.73
C ALA A 47 11.08 -2.09 -31.30
N HIS A 48 11.75 -1.51 -30.30
CA HIS A 48 11.34 -1.62 -28.92
C HIS A 48 10.02 -0.88 -28.69
N GLN A 49 8.99 -1.61 -28.28
CA GLN A 49 7.65 -1.13 -27.98
C GLN A 49 7.35 -1.40 -26.50
N LEU A 50 6.85 -0.37 -25.80
CA LEU A 50 6.53 -0.44 -24.38
C LEU A 50 5.19 0.24 -24.13
N ILE A 51 4.34 -0.38 -23.32
CA ILE A 51 3.10 0.22 -22.83
C ILE A 51 3.11 0.12 -21.32
N ALA A 52 3.06 1.26 -20.64
CA ALA A 52 3.05 1.34 -19.18
C ALA A 52 1.87 2.18 -18.67
N GLU A 53 1.40 1.86 -17.48
CA GLU A 53 0.34 2.57 -16.77
C GLU A 53 0.74 2.80 -15.32
N ASN A 54 0.81 4.05 -14.90
CA ASN A 54 1.11 4.43 -13.51
C ASN A 54 2.28 3.63 -12.90
N GLY A 55 3.39 3.53 -13.60
CA GLY A 55 4.59 2.84 -13.16
C GLY A 55 4.61 1.32 -13.40
N THR A 56 3.53 0.75 -13.88
CA THR A 56 3.45 -0.68 -14.17
C THR A 56 3.64 -0.95 -15.66
N MET A 57 4.54 -1.86 -16.03
CA MET A 57 4.68 -2.32 -17.39
C MET A 57 3.52 -3.25 -17.74
N LEU A 58 2.72 -2.89 -18.74
CA LEU A 58 1.57 -3.69 -19.20
C LEU A 58 1.93 -4.61 -20.35
N ALA A 59 2.74 -4.12 -21.29
CA ALA A 59 3.17 -4.92 -22.45
C ALA A 59 4.51 -4.43 -22.96
N GLU A 60 5.30 -5.36 -23.46
CA GLU A 60 6.62 -5.09 -24.03
C GLU A 60 6.90 -6.03 -25.20
N ARG A 61 7.54 -5.50 -26.25
CA ARG A 61 8.06 -6.25 -27.38
C ARG A 61 9.35 -5.62 -27.86
N ARG A 62 10.30 -6.44 -28.29
CA ARG A 62 11.59 -6.00 -28.84
C ARG A 62 12.06 -6.94 -29.93
N PHE A 63 12.77 -6.39 -30.91
CA PHE A 63 13.34 -7.07 -32.08
C PHE A 63 12.34 -7.60 -33.11
N GLU A 64 11.09 -7.68 -32.76
CA GLU A 64 10.03 -8.14 -33.66
C GLU A 64 9.14 -6.95 -34.06
N GLY A 65 8.91 -6.79 -35.35
CA GLY A 65 7.93 -5.83 -35.83
C GLY A 65 6.50 -6.26 -35.51
N GLY A 66 5.55 -5.37 -35.75
CA GLY A 66 4.13 -5.65 -35.61
C GLY A 66 3.43 -4.80 -34.53
N LEU A 67 2.17 -5.13 -34.28
CA LEU A 67 1.29 -4.37 -33.39
C LEU A 67 1.37 -4.93 -31.97
N LEU A 68 1.71 -4.06 -31.02
CA LEU A 68 1.60 -4.33 -29.58
C LEU A 68 0.33 -3.69 -29.03
N ILE A 69 -0.52 -4.47 -28.37
CA ILE A 69 -1.81 -4.03 -27.85
C ILE A 69 -1.86 -4.28 -26.34
N SER A 70 -2.40 -3.33 -25.61
CA SER A 70 -2.73 -3.46 -24.19
C SER A 70 -3.92 -2.57 -23.83
N GLU A 71 -4.43 -2.74 -22.61
CA GLU A 71 -5.57 -2.01 -22.07
C GLU A 71 -5.09 -1.05 -20.99
N ILE A 72 -5.53 0.21 -21.05
CA ILE A 72 -5.21 1.26 -20.07
C ILE A 72 -6.48 1.64 -19.33
N ASP A 73 -6.44 1.62 -17.99
CA ASP A 73 -7.55 2.04 -17.14
C ASP A 73 -7.54 3.56 -16.94
N VAL A 74 -8.17 4.26 -17.88
CA VAL A 74 -8.25 5.74 -17.89
C VAL A 74 -9.02 6.27 -16.68
N GLN A 75 -10.05 5.54 -16.21
CA GLN A 75 -10.85 5.97 -15.05
C GLN A 75 -10.03 5.91 -13.76
N ARG A 76 -9.25 4.86 -13.56
CA ARG A 76 -8.32 4.75 -12.44
C ARG A 76 -7.29 5.88 -12.47
N LEU A 77 -6.67 6.13 -13.62
CA LEU A 77 -5.70 7.21 -13.78
C LEU A 77 -6.31 8.58 -13.45
N ALA A 78 -7.52 8.85 -13.93
CA ALA A 78 -8.23 10.09 -13.63
C ALA A 78 -8.55 10.22 -12.12
N CYS A 79 -8.88 9.12 -11.46
CA CYS A 79 -9.09 9.09 -10.01
C CYS A 79 -7.80 9.40 -9.23
N GLU A 80 -6.69 8.75 -9.57
CA GLU A 80 -5.39 8.98 -8.92
C GLU A 80 -4.89 10.41 -9.13
N ARG A 81 -5.06 10.98 -10.34
CA ARG A 81 -4.68 12.37 -10.63
C ARG A 81 -5.47 13.37 -9.78
N ARG A 82 -6.76 13.15 -9.55
CA ARG A 82 -7.58 14.01 -8.69
C ARG A 82 -7.13 13.99 -7.23
N ARG A 83 -6.53 12.88 -6.77
CA ARG A 83 -6.01 12.74 -5.41
C ARG A 83 -4.63 13.39 -5.22
N THR A 84 -3.93 13.68 -6.31
CA THR A 84 -2.57 14.20 -6.29
C THR A 84 -2.57 15.69 -6.50
N GLN A 85 -2.50 16.48 -5.43
CA GLN A 85 -2.57 17.95 -5.45
C GLN A 85 -1.47 18.59 -6.31
N SER A 86 -0.25 18.04 -6.31
CA SER A 86 0.88 18.58 -7.08
C SER A 86 0.67 18.59 -8.60
N LEU A 87 -0.29 17.82 -9.12
CA LEU A 87 -0.66 17.83 -10.54
C LEU A 87 -1.65 18.96 -10.90
N THR A 88 -2.40 19.45 -9.91
CA THR A 88 -3.40 20.49 -10.12
C THR A 88 -2.83 21.90 -9.97
N GLU A 89 -1.82 22.08 -9.12
CA GLU A 89 -1.19 23.38 -8.86
C GLU A 89 -0.36 23.95 -10.01
N GLY A 90 0.02 23.12 -10.99
CA GLY A 90 0.81 23.52 -12.17
C GLY A 90 0.00 23.85 -13.42
N ALA A 91 -1.31 23.74 -13.40
CA ALA A 91 -2.18 24.04 -14.53
C ALA A 91 -2.42 25.55 -14.60
N GLY A 92 -1.43 26.30 -15.07
CA GLY A 92 -1.62 27.72 -15.37
C GLY A 92 -2.71 27.93 -16.43
N ASP A 93 -3.48 29.00 -16.27
CA ASP A 93 -4.59 29.45 -17.14
C ASP A 93 -4.16 29.88 -18.56
N LYS A 94 -3.12 29.30 -19.12
CA LYS A 94 -2.78 29.60 -20.50
C LYS A 94 -3.72 28.86 -21.44
N PRO A 95 -4.45 29.61 -22.31
CA PRO A 95 -5.25 28.98 -23.35
C PRO A 95 -4.35 28.09 -24.21
N ARG A 96 -4.73 26.81 -24.32
CA ARG A 96 -4.05 25.85 -25.20
C ARG A 96 -4.98 25.59 -26.37
N ASP A 97 -4.43 25.65 -27.57
CA ASP A 97 -5.15 25.21 -28.76
C ASP A 97 -5.29 23.68 -28.72
N PHE A 98 -6.47 23.21 -28.36
CA PHE A 98 -6.81 21.79 -28.40
C PHE A 98 -7.52 21.49 -29.73
N GLN A 99 -7.05 20.47 -30.43
CA GLN A 99 -7.82 19.84 -31.49
C GLN A 99 -8.62 18.69 -30.88
N SER A 100 -9.94 18.85 -30.84
CA SER A 100 -10.85 17.83 -30.31
C SER A 100 -11.32 16.93 -31.45
N PHE A 101 -11.33 15.63 -31.20
CA PHE A 101 -11.98 14.64 -32.05
C PHE A 101 -12.77 13.66 -31.18
N VAL A 102 -13.84 13.14 -31.72
CA VAL A 102 -14.69 12.17 -31.03
C VAL A 102 -14.49 10.81 -31.68
N LEU A 103 -14.11 9.83 -30.86
CA LEU A 103 -14.15 8.43 -31.25
C LEU A 103 -15.47 7.82 -30.73
N THR A 104 -16.11 7.04 -31.58
CA THR A 104 -17.29 6.26 -31.12
C THR A 104 -16.78 5.11 -30.27
N GLU A 105 -16.91 5.24 -28.97
CA GLU A 105 -16.48 4.20 -28.03
C GLU A 105 -17.66 3.29 -27.71
N GLY A 106 -17.46 1.98 -27.83
CA GLY A 106 -18.31 0.99 -27.19
C GLY A 106 -17.96 0.85 -25.70
N VAL A 107 -18.89 0.33 -24.92
CA VAL A 107 -18.58 -0.05 -23.53
C VAL A 107 -17.52 -1.15 -23.55
N THR A 108 -16.31 -0.82 -23.13
CA THR A 108 -15.18 -1.76 -23.05
C THR A 108 -15.02 -2.24 -21.63
N LYS A 109 -14.80 -3.54 -21.48
CA LYS A 109 -14.49 -4.18 -20.21
C LYS A 109 -13.02 -4.56 -20.24
N LEU A 110 -12.27 -4.21 -19.20
CA LEU A 110 -10.88 -4.66 -19.07
C LEU A 110 -10.83 -6.19 -19.02
N THR A 111 -10.00 -6.77 -19.88
CA THR A 111 -9.78 -8.21 -19.95
C THR A 111 -8.44 -8.63 -19.33
N ARG A 112 -7.54 -7.66 -19.10
CA ARG A 112 -6.27 -7.90 -18.41
C ARG A 112 -6.49 -8.28 -16.95
N HIS A 113 -5.55 -9.03 -16.39
CA HIS A 113 -5.57 -9.36 -14.96
C HIS A 113 -5.48 -8.09 -14.10
N VAL A 114 -6.38 -7.97 -13.15
CA VAL A 114 -6.33 -6.95 -12.09
C VAL A 114 -6.26 -7.68 -10.76
N SER A 115 -5.20 -7.42 -9.99
CA SER A 115 -5.03 -8.08 -8.70
C SER A 115 -6.19 -7.74 -7.76
N PRO A 116 -6.87 -8.75 -7.17
CA PRO A 116 -7.94 -8.53 -6.19
C PRO A 116 -7.39 -7.99 -4.86
N MET A 117 -6.07 -8.07 -4.65
CA MET A 117 -5.39 -7.58 -3.45
C MET A 117 -4.32 -6.53 -3.81
N PRO A 118 -4.73 -5.30 -4.18
CA PRO A 118 -3.82 -4.30 -4.75
C PRO A 118 -2.74 -3.82 -3.77
N PHE A 119 -2.94 -4.03 -2.46
CA PHE A 119 -2.00 -3.62 -1.41
C PHE A 119 -1.03 -4.73 -0.98
N VAL A 120 -1.25 -5.96 -1.44
CA VAL A 120 -0.44 -7.12 -1.06
C VAL A 120 0.40 -7.55 -2.26
N PRO A 121 1.74 -7.48 -2.17
CA PRO A 121 2.61 -7.98 -3.23
C PRO A 121 2.39 -9.48 -3.48
N GLU A 122 2.40 -9.88 -4.75
CA GLU A 122 2.22 -11.29 -5.13
C GLU A 122 3.47 -12.12 -4.77
N GLY A 123 4.66 -11.55 -4.93
CA GLY A 123 5.93 -12.18 -4.57
C GLY A 123 6.10 -12.34 -3.05
N LYS A 124 6.60 -13.49 -2.61
CA LYS A 124 6.88 -13.73 -1.18
C LYS A 124 7.94 -12.77 -0.65
N GLU A 125 9.03 -12.59 -1.38
CA GLU A 125 10.14 -11.72 -0.98
C GLU A 125 9.71 -10.26 -0.87
N ASP A 126 8.96 -9.76 -1.85
CA ASP A 126 8.41 -8.40 -1.84
C ASP A 126 7.42 -8.19 -0.69
N ARG A 127 6.59 -9.20 -0.40
CA ARG A 127 5.65 -9.18 0.71
C ARG A 127 6.37 -9.14 2.05
N ASP A 128 7.40 -9.98 2.22
CA ASP A 128 8.20 -10.03 3.45
C ASP A 128 8.99 -8.73 3.67
N ALA A 129 9.51 -8.13 2.59
CA ALA A 129 10.19 -6.84 2.64
C ALA A 129 9.19 -5.73 3.04
N ARG A 130 8.00 -5.69 2.43
CA ARG A 130 6.95 -4.71 2.76
C ARG A 130 6.45 -4.86 4.18
N CYS A 131 6.24 -6.09 4.67
CA CYS A 131 5.84 -6.30 6.06
C CYS A 131 6.89 -5.78 7.05
N ARG A 132 8.17 -6.04 6.80
CA ARG A 132 9.27 -5.49 7.61
C ARG A 132 9.31 -3.96 7.59
N GLU A 133 9.14 -3.36 6.43
CA GLU A 133 9.10 -1.90 6.26
C GLU A 133 7.93 -1.28 7.03
N ILE A 134 6.73 -1.84 6.93
CA ILE A 134 5.53 -1.37 7.66
C ILE A 134 5.78 -1.40 9.18
N LEU A 135 6.29 -2.53 9.70
CA LEU A 135 6.59 -2.65 11.13
C LEU A 135 7.66 -1.64 11.56
N LEU A 136 8.72 -1.49 10.78
CA LEU A 136 9.81 -0.57 11.11
C LEU A 136 9.35 0.89 11.09
N LEU A 137 8.64 1.33 10.05
CA LEU A 137 8.14 2.71 9.94
C LEU A 137 7.19 3.06 11.09
N ALA A 138 6.24 2.18 11.41
CA ALA A 138 5.33 2.38 12.52
C ALA A 138 6.06 2.45 13.87
N SER A 139 7.06 1.58 14.05
CA SER A 139 7.85 1.53 15.29
C SER A 139 8.77 2.74 15.45
N LEU A 140 9.37 3.25 14.36
CA LEU A 140 10.15 4.49 14.37
C LEU A 140 9.28 5.70 14.72
N GLY A 141 8.06 5.78 14.18
CA GLY A 141 7.10 6.81 14.53
C GLY A 141 6.73 6.80 16.01
N LEU A 142 6.47 5.61 16.57
CA LEU A 142 6.19 5.45 18.00
C LEU A 142 7.42 5.76 18.87
N LYS A 143 8.60 5.28 18.47
CA LYS A 143 9.88 5.60 19.13
C LYS A 143 10.02 7.10 19.31
N GLN A 144 9.90 7.86 18.22
CA GLN A 144 10.06 9.31 18.26
C GLN A 144 9.05 10.01 19.19
N ARG A 145 7.81 9.50 19.26
CA ARG A 145 6.79 10.00 20.19
C ARG A 145 7.15 9.73 21.64
N LEU A 146 7.60 8.52 21.95
CA LEU A 146 8.01 8.15 23.31
C LEU A 146 9.23 8.97 23.78
N GLU A 147 10.21 9.19 22.92
CA GLU A 147 11.36 10.06 23.19
C GLU A 147 10.93 11.50 23.44
N HIS A 148 10.15 12.06 22.54
CA HIS A 148 9.71 13.47 22.62
C HIS A 148 8.88 13.75 23.88
N THR A 149 7.99 12.85 24.26
CA THR A 149 7.11 13.01 25.42
C THR A 149 7.78 12.62 26.74
N GLY A 150 8.90 11.92 26.70
CA GLY A 150 9.54 11.37 27.89
C GLY A 150 8.69 10.30 28.61
N ALA A 151 7.75 9.66 27.88
CA ALA A 151 6.84 8.67 28.45
C ALA A 151 7.60 7.47 29.04
N LYS A 152 7.26 7.09 30.27
CA LYS A 152 7.94 6.03 31.01
C LYS A 152 7.47 4.62 30.62
N CYS A 153 6.26 4.50 30.08
CA CYS A 153 5.71 3.24 29.62
C CYS A 153 4.80 3.47 28.41
N ALA A 154 4.49 2.40 27.69
CA ALA A 154 3.46 2.38 26.68
C ALA A 154 2.32 1.47 27.14
N VAL A 155 1.10 1.97 27.15
CA VAL A 155 -0.08 1.20 27.54
C VAL A 155 -0.84 0.77 26.28
N VAL A 156 -1.09 -0.52 26.13
CA VAL A 156 -1.79 -1.08 24.96
C VAL A 156 -2.96 -1.93 25.42
N GLY A 157 -4.18 -1.61 24.93
CA GLY A 157 -5.34 -2.48 25.10
C GLY A 157 -5.21 -3.73 24.25
N LEU A 158 -5.08 -4.90 24.87
CA LEU A 158 -4.85 -6.17 24.19
C LEU A 158 -6.10 -7.03 24.21
N SER A 159 -6.85 -7.03 23.11
CA SER A 159 -8.09 -7.80 22.96
C SER A 159 -7.86 -9.26 22.52
N GLY A 160 -6.67 -9.59 22.02
CA GLY A 160 -6.37 -10.86 21.36
C GLY A 160 -6.76 -10.93 19.88
N GLY A 161 -7.23 -9.83 19.30
CA GLY A 161 -7.47 -9.65 17.86
C GLY A 161 -6.21 -9.18 17.11
N LEU A 162 -6.28 -9.16 15.78
CA LEU A 162 -5.13 -8.82 14.92
C LEU A 162 -4.61 -7.41 15.14
N ASP A 163 -5.48 -6.42 15.26
CA ASP A 163 -5.09 -5.02 15.37
C ASP A 163 -4.30 -4.76 16.68
N SER A 164 -4.81 -5.26 17.79
CA SER A 164 -4.13 -5.15 19.08
C SER A 164 -2.82 -5.94 19.13
N THR A 165 -2.77 -7.09 18.46
CA THR A 165 -1.54 -7.87 18.28
C THR A 165 -0.50 -7.06 17.51
N LEU A 166 -0.88 -6.46 16.38
CA LEU A 166 0.02 -5.60 15.60
C LEU A 166 0.50 -4.40 16.42
N ALA A 167 -0.39 -3.76 17.17
CA ALA A 167 -0.03 -2.63 18.03
C ALA A 167 1.03 -3.00 19.09
N VAL A 168 0.89 -4.16 19.72
CA VAL A 168 1.87 -4.66 20.70
C VAL A 168 3.20 -5.01 20.05
N LEU A 169 3.21 -5.61 18.84
CA LEU A 169 4.43 -5.91 18.11
C LEU A 169 5.18 -4.63 17.71
N ILE A 170 4.47 -3.62 17.20
CA ILE A 170 5.04 -2.30 16.90
C ILE A 170 5.65 -1.67 18.15
N THR A 171 4.91 -1.73 19.27
CA THR A 171 5.39 -1.18 20.55
C THR A 171 6.64 -1.91 21.05
N GLY A 172 6.67 -3.24 20.93
CA GLY A 172 7.84 -4.05 21.29
C GLY A 172 9.07 -3.71 20.47
N LEU A 173 8.91 -3.50 19.16
CA LEU A 173 10.02 -3.07 18.32
C LEU A 173 10.46 -1.64 18.65
N ALA A 174 9.53 -0.73 18.93
CA ALA A 174 9.87 0.63 19.35
C ALA A 174 10.65 0.65 20.67
N MET A 175 10.28 -0.17 21.67
CA MET A 175 11.03 -0.31 22.92
C MET A 175 12.44 -0.85 22.67
N LYS A 176 12.61 -1.86 21.82
CA LYS A 176 13.93 -2.38 21.43
C LYS A 176 14.78 -1.30 20.75
N LEU A 177 14.22 -0.50 19.88
CA LEU A 177 14.90 0.63 19.22
C LEU A 177 15.29 1.77 20.17
N LEU A 178 14.70 1.79 21.38
CA LEU A 178 14.99 2.74 22.47
C LEU A 178 15.95 2.16 23.51
N ASP A 179 16.42 0.92 23.34
CA ASP A 179 17.17 0.16 24.34
C ASP A 179 16.43 0.07 25.69
N ARG A 180 15.09 -0.02 25.63
CA ARG A 180 14.23 -0.10 26.81
C ARG A 180 13.69 -1.50 27.02
N PRO A 181 13.46 -1.91 28.28
CA PRO A 181 12.94 -3.23 28.58
C PRO A 181 11.50 -3.39 28.09
N LEU A 182 11.14 -4.59 27.66
CA LEU A 182 9.78 -4.90 27.20
C LEU A 182 8.76 -4.87 28.35
N THR A 183 9.21 -4.91 29.61
CA THR A 183 8.37 -4.71 30.80
C THR A 183 7.80 -3.29 30.90
N ASP A 184 8.36 -2.32 30.18
CA ASP A 184 7.80 -0.97 30.06
C ASP A 184 6.54 -0.93 29.18
N ILE A 185 6.19 -2.05 28.53
CA ILE A 185 4.91 -2.22 27.84
C ILE A 185 3.90 -2.76 28.85
N VAL A 186 2.85 -2.00 29.09
CA VAL A 186 1.72 -2.43 29.90
C VAL A 186 0.59 -2.87 28.98
N ALA A 187 0.49 -4.17 28.79
CA ALA A 187 -0.60 -4.79 28.03
C ALA A 187 -1.81 -4.97 28.93
N VAL A 188 -2.92 -4.33 28.59
CA VAL A 188 -4.15 -4.39 29.39
C VAL A 188 -5.21 -5.19 28.65
N THR A 189 -5.63 -6.32 29.21
CA THR A 189 -6.80 -7.05 28.73
C THR A 189 -8.01 -6.77 29.61
N MET A 190 -9.14 -6.48 28.99
CA MET A 190 -10.37 -6.09 29.65
C MET A 190 -11.52 -7.04 29.28
N PRO A 191 -11.53 -8.26 29.85
CA PRO A 191 -12.60 -9.20 29.55
C PRO A 191 -13.98 -8.68 30.00
N CYS A 192 -14.99 -8.95 29.17
CA CYS A 192 -16.38 -8.65 29.41
C CYS A 192 -17.24 -9.73 28.73
N PHE A 193 -18.57 -9.58 28.72
CA PHE A 193 -19.57 -10.58 28.30
C PHE A 193 -19.33 -11.22 26.92
N GLY A 194 -18.78 -10.48 25.96
CA GLY A 194 -18.49 -10.96 24.61
C GLY A 194 -17.09 -11.54 24.42
N THR A 195 -16.27 -11.61 25.46
CA THR A 195 -14.89 -12.08 25.34
C THR A 195 -14.86 -13.60 25.35
N THR A 196 -14.43 -14.20 24.22
CA THR A 196 -14.27 -15.67 24.17
C THR A 196 -12.98 -16.10 24.88
N ASP A 197 -12.94 -17.31 25.39
CA ASP A 197 -11.74 -17.89 26.01
C ASP A 197 -10.55 -17.89 25.06
N ARG A 198 -10.79 -18.12 23.78
CA ARG A 198 -9.75 -18.07 22.73
C ARG A 198 -9.08 -16.70 22.63
N THR A 199 -9.84 -15.63 22.55
CA THR A 199 -9.28 -14.26 22.41
C THR A 199 -8.58 -13.84 23.69
N ARG A 200 -9.13 -14.18 24.85
CA ARG A 200 -8.48 -13.96 26.14
C ARG A 200 -7.14 -14.70 26.24
N ASN A 201 -7.11 -15.97 25.91
CA ASN A 201 -5.90 -16.79 25.97
C ASN A 201 -4.84 -16.29 24.99
N ASN A 202 -5.22 -15.85 23.78
CA ASN A 202 -4.30 -15.25 22.82
C ASN A 202 -3.65 -13.97 23.37
N ALA A 203 -4.42 -13.11 24.03
CA ALA A 203 -3.90 -11.89 24.63
C ALA A 203 -2.87 -12.16 25.74
N VAL A 204 -3.20 -13.10 26.63
CA VAL A 204 -2.33 -13.52 27.74
C VAL A 204 -1.02 -14.11 27.19
N LEU A 205 -1.13 -15.09 26.30
CA LEU A 205 0.01 -15.78 25.71
C LEU A 205 0.95 -14.81 24.97
N LEU A 206 0.40 -13.87 24.20
CA LEU A 206 1.20 -12.88 23.50
C LEU A 206 1.97 -11.98 24.46
N ALA A 207 1.31 -11.45 25.49
CA ALA A 207 1.95 -10.59 26.49
C ALA A 207 3.08 -11.31 27.24
N GLU A 208 2.84 -12.57 27.63
CA GLU A 208 3.83 -13.40 28.30
C GLU A 208 5.05 -13.72 27.41
N GLN A 209 4.79 -14.17 26.16
CA GLN A 209 5.86 -14.47 25.21
C GLN A 209 6.71 -13.25 24.84
N MET A 210 6.11 -12.07 24.83
CA MET A 210 6.84 -10.83 24.61
C MET A 210 7.61 -10.34 25.85
N GLY A 211 7.29 -10.80 27.03
CA GLY A 211 7.81 -10.28 28.29
C GLY A 211 7.23 -8.91 28.66
N ALA A 212 6.05 -8.58 28.18
CA ALA A 212 5.33 -7.37 28.54
C ALA A 212 4.65 -7.50 29.92
N THR A 213 4.43 -6.36 30.61
CA THR A 213 3.67 -6.35 31.85
C THR A 213 2.18 -6.51 31.53
N LEU A 214 1.60 -7.67 31.86
CA LEU A 214 0.19 -7.93 31.64
C LEU A 214 -0.66 -7.43 32.82
N ARG A 215 -1.76 -6.74 32.52
CA ARG A 215 -2.82 -6.39 33.48
C ARG A 215 -4.16 -6.88 32.96
N THR A 216 -4.86 -7.64 33.79
CA THR A 216 -6.25 -8.06 33.51
C THR A 216 -7.20 -7.22 34.36
N VAL A 217 -8.12 -6.53 33.71
CA VAL A 217 -9.13 -5.69 34.36
C VAL A 217 -10.51 -6.17 33.92
N ASP A 218 -11.27 -6.81 34.82
CA ASP A 218 -12.67 -7.17 34.56
C ASP A 218 -13.52 -5.89 34.56
N ILE A 219 -14.08 -5.54 33.40
CA ILE A 219 -14.93 -4.36 33.22
C ILE A 219 -16.45 -4.69 33.28
N SER A 220 -16.83 -5.91 33.57
CA SER A 220 -18.23 -6.35 33.52
C SER A 220 -19.15 -5.52 34.41
N GLN A 221 -18.70 -5.11 35.61
CA GLN A 221 -19.48 -4.26 36.49
C GLN A 221 -19.66 -2.83 35.93
N SER A 222 -18.62 -2.27 35.37
CA SER A 222 -18.66 -0.94 34.73
C SER A 222 -19.62 -0.92 33.55
N VAL A 223 -19.57 -1.95 32.70
CA VAL A 223 -20.47 -2.10 31.55
C VAL A 223 -21.94 -2.27 32.02
N ARG A 224 -22.20 -3.07 33.06
CA ARG A 224 -23.56 -3.20 33.62
C ARG A 224 -24.08 -1.87 34.18
N SER A 225 -23.22 -1.08 34.82
CA SER A 225 -23.61 0.23 35.30
C SER A 225 -23.99 1.14 34.13
N HIS A 226 -23.19 1.13 33.08
CA HIS A 226 -23.44 1.91 31.86
C HIS A 226 -24.73 1.49 31.16
N PHE A 227 -24.99 0.18 31.04
CA PHE A 227 -26.26 -0.33 30.49
C PHE A 227 -27.48 0.21 31.25
N ARG A 228 -27.39 0.26 32.59
CA ARG A 228 -28.45 0.83 33.43
C ARG A 228 -28.64 2.31 33.16
N ASP A 229 -27.55 3.08 33.01
CA ASP A 229 -27.60 4.51 32.78
C ASP A 229 -28.25 4.89 31.45
N ILE A 230 -28.05 4.06 30.39
CA ILE A 230 -28.64 4.26 29.06
C ILE A 230 -29.96 3.53 28.84
N GLY A 231 -30.45 2.77 29.85
CA GLY A 231 -31.69 2.00 29.75
C GLY A 231 -31.62 0.77 28.85
N HIS A 232 -30.42 0.23 28.61
CA HIS A 232 -30.23 -0.98 27.80
C HIS A 232 -30.40 -2.23 28.65
N ASP A 233 -31.19 -3.19 28.13
CA ASP A 233 -31.35 -4.50 28.78
C ASP A 233 -30.10 -5.38 28.46
N PRO A 234 -29.35 -5.85 29.48
CA PRO A 234 -28.21 -6.72 29.27
C PRO A 234 -28.53 -8.06 28.57
N GLU A 235 -29.79 -8.49 28.60
CA GLU A 235 -30.25 -9.74 27.97
C GLU A 235 -30.75 -9.48 26.52
N ASP A 236 -30.82 -8.25 26.10
CA ASP A 236 -31.14 -7.91 24.70
C ASP A 236 -29.93 -8.08 23.80
N HIS A 237 -29.94 -9.13 22.99
CA HIS A 237 -28.94 -9.46 21.99
C HIS A 237 -29.37 -9.05 20.58
N SER A 238 -30.41 -8.22 20.43
CA SER A 238 -30.81 -7.71 19.13
C SER A 238 -29.74 -6.79 18.55
N VAL A 239 -29.61 -6.82 17.21
CA VAL A 239 -28.77 -5.87 16.48
C VAL A 239 -29.55 -4.58 16.33
N THR A 240 -29.11 -3.53 17.03
CA THR A 240 -29.64 -2.18 16.85
C THR A 240 -29.00 -1.51 15.66
#